data_762ebaa6dcd979f7b07b839ab4a3da9c
#
_entry.id   762ebaa6dcd979f7b07b839ab4a3da9c
#
_cell.length_a   1.000
_cell.length_b   1.000
_cell.length_c   1.000
_cell.angle_alpha   90.00
_cell.angle_beta   90.00
_cell.angle_gamma   90.00
#
_symmetry.space_group_name_H-M   'P 1'
#
loop_
_entity.id
_entity.type
_entity.pdbx_description
1 polymer ?
#
loop_
_entity_poly.entity_id
_entity_poly.type
_entity_poly.pdbx_seq_one_letter_code
_entity_poly.pdbx_strand_id
1 'polypeptide(L)'
;MSPAPRAYDVSLPTHAVGVLEWGPADGPLVVALHGFPDTAQTWRRVAPLLADAGWRVAAPYLRGYAPSGIPTDGGCSVRALVADARALHGLLGGDGRAVLLGHDWGAITTNAVAGDPASPYARHVALSVPPFPAMNPSPRTLGTWAGAMVRQPLHSWYIAFNQVPGLAERDFHRLAARLWRQWSPGYDATEDLAHLRDAVPDREHARTVVSYYRALLGPGITPALAEPVHPLLLLHGDRDRCLEPGLARLAGATTVGGAGHFVQLEQPEKVAASVLSFLS
;
A
#
# COMPACT_ATOMS: atom_id res chain seq x y z
N MET A 1 13.88 19.94 11.12
CA MET A 1 13.96 18.46 10.96
C MET A 1 12.84 17.86 11.77
N SER A 2 11.92 17.18 11.13
CA SER A 2 10.86 16.45 11.86
C SER A 2 11.52 15.38 12.75
N PRO A 3 10.97 15.11 13.96
CA PRO A 3 11.51 14.10 14.84
C PRO A 3 11.51 12.72 14.18
N ALA A 4 12.52 11.90 14.52
CA ALA A 4 12.56 10.50 14.11
C ALA A 4 11.31 9.75 14.61
N PRO A 5 10.82 8.74 13.89
CA PRO A 5 9.67 7.97 14.33
C PRO A 5 9.97 7.20 15.62
N ARG A 6 8.97 7.03 16.46
CA ARG A 6 9.01 6.05 17.53
C ARG A 6 8.81 4.67 16.91
N ALA A 7 9.67 3.71 17.25
CA ALA A 7 9.55 2.32 16.81
C ALA A 7 9.15 1.43 17.99
N TYR A 8 8.18 0.55 17.76
CA TYR A 8 7.70 -0.42 18.75
C TYR A 8 6.99 -1.59 18.07
N ASP A 9 6.71 -2.63 18.82
CA ASP A 9 5.99 -3.81 18.34
C ASP A 9 4.59 -3.90 18.95
N VAL A 10 3.63 -4.42 18.15
CA VAL A 10 2.33 -4.89 18.61
C VAL A 10 2.15 -6.35 18.22
N SER A 11 1.32 -7.09 18.96
CA SER A 11 1.11 -8.51 18.69
C SER A 11 -0.24 -8.77 18.06
N LEU A 12 -0.23 -9.29 16.83
CA LEU A 12 -1.39 -9.92 16.21
C LEU A 12 -1.44 -11.41 16.59
N PRO A 13 -2.59 -12.08 16.46
CA PRO A 13 -2.71 -13.50 16.78
C PRO A 13 -1.73 -14.39 15.99
N THR A 14 -1.34 -13.99 14.78
CA THR A 14 -0.50 -14.78 13.88
C THR A 14 0.96 -14.35 13.84
N HIS A 15 1.30 -13.14 14.25
CA HIS A 15 2.67 -12.61 14.21
C HIS A 15 2.80 -11.30 14.99
N ALA A 16 4.02 -10.96 15.39
CA ALA A 16 4.37 -9.63 15.85
C ALA A 16 4.44 -8.66 14.68
N VAL A 17 4.08 -7.39 14.89
CA VAL A 17 4.10 -6.33 13.89
C VAL A 17 4.93 -5.17 14.41
N GLY A 18 6.06 -4.89 13.72
CA GLY A 18 6.84 -3.69 13.97
C GLY A 18 6.14 -2.46 13.41
N VAL A 19 6.11 -1.38 14.19
CA VAL A 19 5.40 -0.14 13.86
C VAL A 19 6.35 1.05 13.97
N LEU A 20 6.32 1.92 12.97
CA LEU A 20 6.90 3.26 13.01
C LEU A 20 5.78 4.26 13.27
N GLU A 21 5.98 5.18 14.23
CA GLU A 21 4.93 6.13 14.59
C GLU A 21 5.47 7.57 14.66
N TRP A 22 4.70 8.51 14.10
CA TRP A 22 4.93 9.94 14.10
C TRP A 22 3.73 10.68 14.70
N GLY A 23 3.97 11.85 15.26
CA GLY A 23 2.94 12.77 15.73
C GLY A 23 2.57 12.61 17.21
N PRO A 24 1.58 13.39 17.66
CA PRO A 24 1.15 13.39 19.05
C PRO A 24 0.44 12.09 19.43
N ALA A 25 0.72 11.57 20.63
CA ALA A 25 0.18 10.29 21.09
C ALA A 25 -1.36 10.29 21.23
N ASP A 26 -1.95 11.46 21.44
CA ASP A 26 -3.38 11.71 21.60
C ASP A 26 -4.07 12.22 20.30
N GLY A 27 -3.30 12.34 19.21
CA GLY A 27 -3.83 12.70 17.90
C GLY A 27 -4.75 11.63 17.32
N PRO A 28 -5.67 12.01 16.41
CA PRO A 28 -6.48 11.03 15.69
C PRO A 28 -5.57 10.12 14.85
N LEU A 29 -5.92 8.82 14.82
CA LEU A 29 -5.06 7.78 14.24
C LEU A 29 -5.15 7.74 12.71
N VAL A 30 -3.99 7.70 12.04
CA VAL A 30 -3.82 7.24 10.67
C VAL A 30 -3.02 5.94 10.70
N VAL A 31 -3.59 4.83 10.26
CA VAL A 31 -2.84 3.60 9.98
C VAL A 31 -2.37 3.63 8.54
N ALA A 32 -1.05 3.61 8.31
CA ALA A 32 -0.44 3.81 7.00
C ALA A 32 0.23 2.53 6.49
N LEU A 33 -0.43 1.83 5.57
CA LEU A 33 -0.01 0.53 5.03
C LEU A 33 0.86 0.71 3.79
N HIS A 34 2.07 0.15 3.80
CA HIS A 34 2.94 0.12 2.62
C HIS A 34 2.54 -0.98 1.63
N GLY A 35 3.26 -1.11 0.51
CA GLY A 35 3.05 -2.14 -0.49
C GLY A 35 4.27 -2.97 -0.82
N PHE A 36 4.30 -3.50 -2.04
CA PHE A 36 5.37 -4.31 -2.61
C PHE A 36 6.07 -3.53 -3.73
N PRO A 37 7.37 -3.64 -3.90
CA PRO A 37 8.35 -4.12 -2.94
C PRO A 37 8.89 -2.92 -2.13
N ASP A 38 8.26 -2.65 -1.00
CA ASP A 38 8.48 -1.46 -0.19
C ASP A 38 8.39 -1.80 1.30
N THR A 39 8.50 -0.81 2.19
CA THR A 39 8.48 -0.99 3.65
C THR A 39 7.72 0.14 4.34
N ALA A 40 7.52 0.05 5.66
CA ALA A 40 6.94 1.13 6.45
C ALA A 40 7.71 2.46 6.35
N GLN A 41 8.99 2.42 5.97
CA GLN A 41 9.82 3.61 5.74
C GLN A 41 9.35 4.47 4.56
N THR A 42 8.49 3.96 3.69
CA THR A 42 7.88 4.73 2.61
C THR A 42 7.12 5.97 3.11
N TRP A 43 6.67 5.94 4.36
CA TRP A 43 5.91 7.02 4.97
C TRP A 43 6.76 8.12 5.59
N ARG A 44 8.10 7.96 5.64
CA ARG A 44 9.05 8.89 6.28
C ARG A 44 8.96 10.34 5.80
N ARG A 45 8.42 10.57 4.59
CA ARG A 45 8.25 11.92 4.03
C ARG A 45 6.84 12.49 4.23
N VAL A 46 5.81 11.67 4.18
CA VAL A 46 4.41 12.12 4.34
C VAL A 46 3.98 12.12 5.81
N ALA A 47 4.38 11.11 6.58
CA ALA A 47 3.94 10.98 7.97
C ALA A 47 4.30 12.20 8.85
N PRO A 48 5.50 12.80 8.75
CA PRO A 48 5.80 14.03 9.48
C PRO A 48 4.87 15.20 9.12
N LEU A 49 4.49 15.35 7.86
CA LEU A 49 3.58 16.43 7.41
C LEU A 49 2.17 16.27 7.99
N LEU A 50 1.69 15.04 8.09
CA LEU A 50 0.41 14.74 8.74
C LEU A 50 0.54 14.91 10.27
N ALA A 51 1.68 14.55 10.85
CA ALA A 51 1.96 14.72 12.28
C ALA A 51 2.00 16.19 12.69
N ASP A 52 2.62 17.05 11.86
CA ASP A 52 2.63 18.51 12.07
C ASP A 52 1.22 19.13 12.03
N ALA A 53 0.28 18.46 11.35
CA ALA A 53 -1.14 18.81 11.33
C ALA A 53 -1.95 18.17 12.49
N GLY A 54 -1.28 17.53 13.45
CA GLY A 54 -1.89 16.96 14.66
C GLY A 54 -2.36 15.50 14.54
N TRP A 55 -2.05 14.82 13.44
CA TRP A 55 -2.38 13.39 13.27
C TRP A 55 -1.31 12.48 13.89
N ARG A 56 -1.75 11.38 14.47
CA ARG A 56 -0.87 10.29 14.89
C ARG A 56 -0.80 9.26 13.77
N VAL A 57 0.35 9.16 13.10
CA VAL A 57 0.54 8.26 11.95
C VAL A 57 1.31 7.03 12.40
N ALA A 58 0.68 5.88 12.35
CA ALA A 58 1.26 4.58 12.66
C ALA A 58 1.44 3.78 11.35
N ALA A 59 2.68 3.48 11.00
CA ALA A 59 3.05 2.73 9.81
C ALA A 59 3.56 1.34 10.20
N PRO A 60 2.74 0.28 10.15
CA PRO A 60 3.19 -1.07 10.39
C PRO A 60 4.02 -1.59 9.21
N TYR A 61 5.03 -2.39 9.50
CA TYR A 61 5.59 -3.31 8.52
C TYR A 61 4.57 -4.42 8.27
N LEU A 62 4.22 -4.66 7.02
CA LEU A 62 3.25 -5.71 6.69
C LEU A 62 3.80 -7.09 7.01
N ARG A 63 2.91 -8.09 7.14
CA ARG A 63 3.27 -9.49 7.42
C ARG A 63 4.38 -9.98 6.50
N GLY A 64 5.43 -10.60 7.05
CA GLY A 64 6.58 -11.09 6.31
C GLY A 64 7.66 -10.05 5.96
N TYR A 65 7.47 -8.77 6.34
CA TYR A 65 8.50 -7.75 6.26
C TYR A 65 9.07 -7.48 7.65
N ALA A 66 10.33 -7.83 7.91
CA ALA A 66 10.97 -7.55 9.19
C ALA A 66 10.98 -6.02 9.50
N PRO A 67 10.82 -5.63 10.76
CA PRO A 67 10.81 -6.45 11.97
C PRO A 67 9.50 -7.20 12.23
N SER A 68 8.45 -7.04 11.41
CA SER A 68 7.26 -7.89 11.53
C SER A 68 7.59 -9.35 11.23
N GLY A 69 6.90 -10.24 11.96
CA GLY A 69 7.11 -11.67 11.84
C GLY A 69 6.49 -12.28 10.57
N ILE A 70 6.93 -13.50 10.30
CA ILE A 70 6.28 -14.39 9.33
C ILE A 70 5.02 -14.94 9.97
N PRO A 71 3.85 -14.81 9.31
CA PRO A 71 2.59 -15.22 9.91
C PRO A 71 2.49 -16.75 10.05
N THR A 72 2.07 -17.22 11.22
CA THR A 72 1.93 -18.66 11.53
C THR A 72 0.78 -19.34 10.79
N ASP A 73 -0.18 -18.55 10.26
CA ASP A 73 -1.27 -19.03 9.42
C ASP A 73 -0.85 -19.22 7.95
N GLY A 74 0.40 -18.87 7.60
CA GLY A 74 0.96 -18.95 6.24
C GLY A 74 0.23 -18.09 5.21
N GLY A 75 -0.75 -17.27 5.63
CA GLY A 75 -1.62 -16.52 4.75
C GLY A 75 -1.09 -15.12 4.43
N CYS A 76 -1.00 -14.79 3.12
CA CYS A 76 -0.72 -13.43 2.64
C CYS A 76 -1.77 -12.95 1.65
N SER A 77 -3.00 -13.44 1.78
CA SER A 77 -4.12 -13.02 0.95
C SER A 77 -4.66 -11.64 1.36
N VAL A 78 -5.42 -11.00 0.48
CA VAL A 78 -6.12 -9.74 0.80
C VAL A 78 -7.00 -9.91 2.05
N ARG A 79 -7.67 -11.07 2.20
CA ARG A 79 -8.45 -11.38 3.41
C ARG A 79 -7.61 -11.32 4.70
N ALA A 80 -6.39 -11.84 4.65
CA ALA A 80 -5.49 -11.82 5.81
C ALA A 80 -5.01 -10.39 6.11
N LEU A 81 -4.67 -9.61 5.08
CA LEU A 81 -4.28 -8.20 5.23
C LEU A 81 -5.43 -7.33 5.78
N VAL A 82 -6.67 -7.58 5.35
CA VAL A 82 -7.87 -6.91 5.88
C VAL A 82 -8.05 -7.24 7.37
N ALA A 83 -7.85 -8.52 7.75
CA ALA A 83 -7.92 -8.91 9.15
C ALA A 83 -6.85 -8.21 10.02
N ASP A 84 -5.62 -8.10 9.50
CA ASP A 84 -4.54 -7.35 10.17
C ASP A 84 -4.89 -5.87 10.31
N ALA A 85 -5.36 -5.22 9.24
CA ALA A 85 -5.72 -3.81 9.27
C ALA A 85 -6.83 -3.52 10.30
N ARG A 86 -7.83 -4.40 10.40
CA ARG A 86 -8.90 -4.28 11.41
C ARG A 86 -8.39 -4.47 12.83
N ALA A 87 -7.53 -5.47 13.07
CA ALA A 87 -6.94 -5.72 14.38
C ALA A 87 -6.01 -4.56 14.80
N LEU A 88 -5.22 -4.02 13.88
CA LEU A 88 -4.36 -2.86 14.11
C LEU A 88 -5.15 -1.62 14.55
N HIS A 89 -6.36 -1.38 14.01
CA HIS A 89 -7.22 -0.31 14.49
C HIS A 89 -7.42 -0.39 16.01
N GLY A 90 -7.84 -1.54 16.53
CA GLY A 90 -8.07 -1.71 17.96
C GLY A 90 -6.78 -1.67 18.79
N LEU A 91 -5.73 -2.37 18.34
CA LEU A 91 -4.45 -2.45 19.06
C LEU A 91 -3.74 -1.10 19.16
N LEU A 92 -3.90 -0.24 18.14
CA LEU A 92 -3.33 1.09 18.12
C LEU A 92 -4.26 2.15 18.75
N GLY A 93 -5.38 1.74 19.36
CA GLY A 93 -6.31 2.65 20.02
C GLY A 93 -7.05 3.55 19.03
N GLY A 94 -7.44 3.02 17.88
CA GLY A 94 -8.28 3.72 16.92
C GLY A 94 -9.67 4.01 17.47
N ASP A 95 -10.20 5.17 17.12
CA ASP A 95 -11.56 5.61 17.42
C ASP A 95 -12.37 5.83 16.14
N GLY A 96 -13.59 6.38 16.27
CA GLY A 96 -14.47 6.66 15.13
C GLY A 96 -13.96 7.75 14.16
N ARG A 97 -12.77 8.31 14.38
CA ARG A 97 -12.08 9.26 13.48
C ARG A 97 -10.90 8.63 12.74
N ALA A 98 -10.55 7.38 13.09
CA ALA A 98 -9.38 6.71 12.51
C ALA A 98 -9.45 6.62 10.98
N VAL A 99 -8.30 6.76 10.34
CA VAL A 99 -8.11 6.76 8.88
C VAL A 99 -7.24 5.58 8.49
N LEU A 100 -7.59 4.90 7.40
CA LEU A 100 -6.73 3.92 6.76
C LEU A 100 -6.13 4.50 5.48
N LEU A 101 -4.81 4.63 5.46
CA LEU A 101 -4.03 5.12 4.32
C LEU A 101 -3.21 3.95 3.78
N GLY A 102 -3.25 3.69 2.48
CA GLY A 102 -2.51 2.58 1.88
C GLY A 102 -1.86 2.92 0.55
N HIS A 103 -0.72 2.30 0.28
CA HIS A 103 -0.02 2.36 -0.99
C HIS A 103 0.14 0.96 -1.57
N ASP A 104 -0.08 0.75 -2.86
CA ASP A 104 0.07 -0.51 -3.60
C ASP A 104 -0.72 -1.66 -2.92
N TRP A 105 -0.10 -2.70 -2.35
CA TRP A 105 -0.79 -3.75 -1.57
C TRP A 105 -1.52 -3.18 -0.36
N GLY A 106 -0.97 -2.14 0.27
CA GLY A 106 -1.66 -1.36 1.29
C GLY A 106 -2.92 -0.68 0.73
N ALA A 107 -2.87 -0.16 -0.51
CA ALA A 107 -4.04 0.43 -1.18
C ALA A 107 -5.09 -0.64 -1.52
N ILE A 108 -4.68 -1.83 -2.00
CA ILE A 108 -5.60 -2.97 -2.23
C ILE A 108 -6.31 -3.33 -0.91
N THR A 109 -5.56 -3.38 0.20
CA THR A 109 -6.11 -3.63 1.53
C THR A 109 -7.08 -2.52 1.95
N THR A 110 -6.70 -1.26 1.78
CA THR A 110 -7.52 -0.09 2.10
C THR A 110 -8.82 -0.08 1.31
N ASN A 111 -8.76 -0.38 0.01
CA ASN A 111 -9.94 -0.49 -0.85
C ASN A 111 -10.88 -1.61 -0.38
N ALA A 112 -10.33 -2.77 -0.02
CA ALA A 112 -11.10 -3.89 0.49
C ALA A 112 -11.78 -3.57 1.84
N VAL A 113 -11.09 -2.83 2.73
CA VAL A 113 -11.67 -2.35 4.01
C VAL A 113 -12.72 -1.27 3.75
N ALA A 114 -12.53 -0.40 2.76
CA ALA A 114 -13.51 0.61 2.36
C ALA A 114 -14.80 -0.01 1.78
N GLY A 115 -14.71 -1.22 1.20
CA GLY A 115 -15.85 -2.00 0.72
C GLY A 115 -16.58 -2.80 1.80
N ASP A 116 -16.05 -2.89 3.01
CA ASP A 116 -16.67 -3.61 4.13
C ASP A 116 -17.58 -2.64 4.92
N PRO A 117 -18.91 -2.84 4.93
CA PRO A 117 -19.82 -1.98 5.71
C PRO A 117 -19.48 -1.91 7.21
N ALA A 118 -18.76 -2.90 7.74
CA ALA A 118 -18.32 -2.96 9.14
C ALA A 118 -16.89 -2.43 9.34
N SER A 119 -16.36 -1.60 8.41
CA SER A 119 -15.06 -0.97 8.57
C SER A 119 -15.00 -0.15 9.86
N PRO A 120 -13.95 -0.31 10.69
CA PRO A 120 -13.77 0.52 11.88
C PRO A 120 -13.18 1.90 11.55
N TYR A 121 -12.74 2.14 10.31
CA TYR A 121 -12.13 3.39 9.86
C TYR A 121 -13.18 4.34 9.28
N ALA A 122 -13.12 5.62 9.66
CA ALA A 122 -14.05 6.64 9.18
C ALA A 122 -13.79 7.05 7.72
N ARG A 123 -12.54 7.09 7.30
CA ARG A 123 -12.12 7.49 5.96
C ARG A 123 -10.97 6.63 5.46
N HIS A 124 -10.86 6.52 4.14
CA HIS A 124 -9.88 5.66 3.47
C HIS A 124 -9.13 6.48 2.41
N VAL A 125 -7.83 6.23 2.28
CA VAL A 125 -6.98 6.86 1.26
C VAL A 125 -6.16 5.78 0.57
N ALA A 126 -6.30 5.65 -0.74
CA ALA A 126 -5.55 4.68 -1.53
C ALA A 126 -4.63 5.38 -2.54
N LEU A 127 -3.35 5.05 -2.49
CA LEU A 127 -2.31 5.58 -3.36
C LEU A 127 -1.92 4.53 -4.41
N SER A 128 -1.89 4.93 -5.66
CA SER A 128 -1.35 4.21 -6.83
C SER A 128 -2.16 3.00 -7.30
N VAL A 129 -3.03 2.40 -6.47
CA VAL A 129 -3.90 1.29 -6.87
C VAL A 129 -5.35 1.60 -6.47
N PRO A 130 -6.23 1.95 -7.43
CA PRO A 130 -7.66 2.15 -7.18
C PRO A 130 -8.39 0.83 -6.97
N PRO A 131 -9.65 0.86 -6.48
CA PRO A 131 -10.49 -0.33 -6.37
C PRO A 131 -10.64 -1.06 -7.70
N PHE A 132 -10.49 -2.38 -7.70
CA PHE A 132 -10.60 -3.17 -8.93
C PHE A 132 -11.95 -3.00 -9.65
N PRO A 133 -13.10 -2.99 -8.97
CA PRO A 133 -14.38 -2.73 -9.63
C PRO A 133 -14.46 -1.38 -10.32
N ALA A 134 -13.86 -0.33 -9.72
CA ALA A 134 -13.89 1.02 -10.28
C ALA A 134 -13.10 1.16 -11.60
N MET A 135 -12.23 0.19 -11.91
CA MET A 135 -11.49 0.13 -13.18
C MET A 135 -12.28 -0.56 -14.29
N ASN A 136 -13.47 -1.09 -14.03
CA ASN A 136 -14.29 -1.73 -15.05
C ASN A 136 -14.78 -0.72 -16.10
N PRO A 137 -14.84 -1.10 -17.38
CA PRO A 137 -15.28 -0.18 -18.43
C PRO A 137 -16.78 0.08 -18.38
N SER A 138 -17.18 1.29 -18.74
CA SER A 138 -18.52 1.64 -19.16
C SER A 138 -18.57 1.77 -20.69
N PRO A 139 -19.75 1.84 -21.32
CA PRO A 139 -19.85 2.10 -22.77
C PRO A 139 -19.11 3.37 -23.22
N ARG A 140 -19.04 4.40 -22.36
CA ARG A 140 -18.34 5.68 -22.63
C ARG A 140 -16.83 5.58 -22.47
N THR A 141 -16.34 4.67 -21.68
CA THR A 141 -14.91 4.54 -21.32
C THR A 141 -14.23 3.33 -21.96
N LEU A 142 -14.98 2.51 -22.71
CA LEU A 142 -14.50 1.25 -23.29
C LEU A 142 -13.22 1.43 -24.14
N GLY A 143 -13.15 2.47 -24.97
CA GLY A 143 -11.96 2.74 -25.79
C GLY A 143 -10.71 3.06 -24.98
N THR A 144 -10.85 3.90 -23.95
CA THR A 144 -9.74 4.22 -23.01
C THR A 144 -9.31 2.97 -22.26
N TRP A 145 -10.26 2.19 -21.77
CA TRP A 145 -10.01 0.95 -21.07
C TRP A 145 -9.28 -0.07 -21.96
N ALA A 146 -9.77 -0.29 -23.19
CA ALA A 146 -9.14 -1.21 -24.12
C ALA A 146 -7.70 -0.82 -24.44
N GLY A 147 -7.44 0.48 -24.69
CA GLY A 147 -6.09 1.02 -24.90
C GLY A 147 -5.17 0.81 -23.71
N ALA A 148 -5.67 0.96 -22.48
CA ALA A 148 -4.91 0.71 -21.27
C ALA A 148 -4.64 -0.78 -21.08
N MET A 149 -5.62 -1.67 -21.32
CA MET A 149 -5.50 -3.12 -21.20
C MET A 149 -4.51 -3.74 -22.19
N VAL A 150 -4.27 -3.12 -23.33
CA VAL A 150 -3.19 -3.55 -24.26
C VAL A 150 -1.81 -3.29 -23.66
N ARG A 151 -1.63 -2.21 -22.90
CA ARG A 151 -0.34 -1.82 -22.30
C ARG A 151 -0.12 -2.44 -20.92
N GLN A 152 -1.17 -2.66 -20.13
CA GLN A 152 -1.07 -3.17 -18.75
C GLN A 152 -0.28 -4.48 -18.62
N PRO A 153 -0.38 -5.47 -19.50
CA PRO A 153 0.45 -6.68 -19.40
C PRO A 153 1.95 -6.42 -19.43
N LEU A 154 2.40 -5.38 -20.16
CA LEU A 154 3.82 -4.98 -20.20
C LEU A 154 4.29 -4.40 -18.85
N HIS A 155 3.37 -3.83 -18.07
CA HIS A 155 3.64 -3.33 -16.72
C HIS A 155 3.51 -4.42 -15.65
N SER A 156 2.65 -5.43 -15.89
CA SER A 156 2.28 -6.47 -14.92
C SER A 156 3.06 -7.79 -15.05
N TRP A 157 4.09 -7.86 -15.92
CA TRP A 157 4.90 -9.09 -16.16
C TRP A 157 5.44 -9.72 -14.87
N TYR A 158 5.76 -8.89 -13.86
CA TYR A 158 6.30 -9.32 -12.58
C TYR A 158 5.31 -10.17 -11.77
N ILE A 159 4.00 -10.03 -12.01
CA ILE A 159 2.98 -10.86 -11.37
C ILE A 159 3.18 -12.33 -11.79
N ALA A 160 3.41 -12.58 -13.08
CA ALA A 160 3.71 -13.91 -13.59
C ALA A 160 5.07 -14.42 -13.09
N PHE A 161 6.10 -13.55 -13.02
CA PHE A 161 7.40 -13.88 -12.45
C PHE A 161 7.29 -14.35 -11.00
N ASN A 162 6.48 -13.68 -10.18
CA ASN A 162 6.25 -14.04 -8.78
C ASN A 162 5.49 -15.38 -8.60
N GLN A 163 4.87 -15.92 -9.64
CA GLN A 163 4.27 -17.27 -9.59
C GLN A 163 5.30 -18.39 -9.67
N VAL A 164 6.57 -18.13 -10.09
CA VAL A 164 7.59 -19.17 -10.27
C VAL A 164 8.29 -19.46 -8.95
N PRO A 165 8.05 -20.63 -8.31
CA PRO A 165 8.64 -20.95 -7.02
C PRO A 165 10.17 -21.07 -7.11
N GLY A 166 10.85 -20.61 -6.07
CA GLY A 166 12.32 -20.65 -5.96
C GLY A 166 13.05 -19.58 -6.75
N LEU A 167 12.53 -19.18 -7.92
CA LEU A 167 13.13 -18.13 -8.76
C LEU A 167 12.83 -16.74 -8.20
N ALA A 168 11.56 -16.45 -7.90
CA ALA A 168 11.14 -15.17 -7.38
C ALA A 168 11.81 -14.85 -6.03
N GLU A 169 11.93 -15.85 -5.15
CA GLU A 169 12.58 -15.70 -3.84
C GLU A 169 14.09 -15.51 -3.97
N ARG A 170 14.72 -16.20 -4.92
CA ARG A 170 16.18 -16.09 -5.16
C ARG A 170 16.55 -14.71 -5.70
N ASP A 171 15.77 -14.20 -6.62
CA ASP A 171 16.07 -12.98 -7.35
C ASP A 171 15.29 -11.75 -6.83
N PHE A 172 14.68 -11.86 -5.63
CA PHE A 172 13.79 -10.86 -5.05
C PHE A 172 14.36 -9.44 -5.09
N HIS A 173 15.56 -9.21 -4.56
CA HIS A 173 16.14 -7.87 -4.50
C HIS A 173 16.53 -7.32 -5.89
N ARG A 174 16.89 -8.20 -6.83
CA ARG A 174 17.12 -7.79 -8.23
C ARG A 174 15.81 -7.37 -8.91
N LEU A 175 14.76 -8.14 -8.67
CA LEU A 175 13.42 -7.82 -9.13
C LEU A 175 12.98 -6.47 -8.55
N ALA A 176 13.06 -6.28 -7.23
CA ALA A 176 12.69 -5.05 -6.55
C ALA A 176 13.41 -3.84 -7.15
N ALA A 177 14.74 -3.88 -7.28
CA ALA A 177 15.51 -2.79 -7.88
C ALA A 177 15.11 -2.49 -9.33
N ARG A 178 14.71 -3.50 -10.10
CA ARG A 178 14.19 -3.32 -11.45
C ARG A 178 12.81 -2.65 -11.44
N LEU A 179 11.90 -3.08 -10.56
CA LEU A 179 10.55 -2.53 -10.45
C LEU A 179 10.59 -1.08 -10.03
N TRP A 180 11.38 -0.70 -9.02
CA TRP A 180 11.55 0.69 -8.60
C TRP A 180 11.95 1.60 -9.76
N ARG A 181 12.97 1.22 -10.54
CA ARG A 181 13.39 1.98 -11.73
C ARG A 181 12.33 2.07 -12.81
N GLN A 182 11.52 1.00 -12.99
CA GLN A 182 10.45 0.98 -13.99
C GLN A 182 9.24 1.79 -13.56
N TRP A 183 8.82 1.65 -12.30
CA TRP A 183 7.57 2.23 -11.81
C TRP A 183 7.68 3.72 -11.48
N SER A 184 8.86 4.16 -11.06
CA SER A 184 9.15 5.57 -10.75
C SER A 184 10.41 6.05 -11.47
N PRO A 185 10.32 6.29 -12.79
CA PRO A 185 11.47 6.73 -13.59
C PRO A 185 12.04 8.06 -13.09
N GLY A 186 13.33 8.06 -12.76
CA GLY A 186 14.04 9.26 -12.28
C GLY A 186 14.07 9.43 -10.77
N TYR A 187 13.35 8.60 -10.01
CA TYR A 187 13.47 8.56 -8.56
C TYR A 187 14.71 7.78 -8.11
N ASP A 188 15.50 8.33 -7.18
CA ASP A 188 16.60 7.61 -6.56
C ASP A 188 16.10 6.78 -5.38
N ALA A 189 15.98 5.46 -5.61
CA ALA A 189 15.49 4.49 -4.65
C ALA A 189 16.60 3.85 -3.79
N THR A 190 17.81 4.42 -3.74
CA THR A 190 18.96 3.82 -3.05
C THR A 190 18.67 3.57 -1.57
N GLU A 191 18.07 4.55 -0.89
CA GLU A 191 17.69 4.46 0.52
C GLU A 191 16.56 3.43 0.72
N ASP A 192 15.52 3.48 -0.13
CA ASP A 192 14.37 2.58 -0.04
C ASP A 192 14.76 1.11 -0.26
N LEU A 193 15.65 0.87 -1.22
CA LEU A 193 16.20 -0.47 -1.47
C LEU A 193 17.12 -0.95 -0.34
N ALA A 194 17.74 -0.05 0.43
CA ALA A 194 18.45 -0.42 1.65
C ALA A 194 17.47 -0.87 2.74
N HIS A 195 16.43 -0.08 3.01
CA HIS A 195 15.37 -0.46 3.95
C HIS A 195 14.68 -1.77 3.55
N LEU A 196 14.49 -2.01 2.26
CA LEU A 196 13.91 -3.27 1.78
C LEU A 196 14.83 -4.46 2.03
N ARG A 197 16.17 -4.30 1.92
CA ARG A 197 17.10 -5.38 2.24
C ARG A 197 17.04 -5.76 3.72
N ASP A 198 16.90 -4.77 4.59
CA ASP A 198 16.76 -5.01 6.03
C ASP A 198 15.41 -5.70 6.35
N ALA A 199 14.35 -5.32 5.64
CA ALA A 199 13.01 -5.87 5.86
C ALA A 199 12.78 -7.25 5.22
N VAL A 200 13.57 -7.63 4.21
CA VAL A 200 13.51 -8.95 3.55
C VAL A 200 14.92 -9.56 3.55
N PRO A 201 15.43 -9.96 4.74
CA PRO A 201 16.84 -10.34 4.91
C PRO A 201 17.20 -11.71 4.31
N ASP A 202 16.22 -12.58 4.11
CA ASP A 202 16.45 -13.97 3.71
C ASP A 202 15.35 -14.51 2.79
N ARG A 203 15.52 -15.78 2.39
CA ARG A 203 14.58 -16.46 1.48
C ARG A 203 13.21 -16.75 2.09
N GLU A 204 13.11 -16.87 3.39
CA GLU A 204 11.85 -17.16 4.06
C GLU A 204 10.96 -15.91 4.04
N HIS A 205 11.51 -14.74 4.37
CA HIS A 205 10.86 -13.45 4.20
C HIS A 205 10.50 -13.21 2.73
N ALA A 206 11.41 -13.42 1.79
CA ALA A 206 11.14 -13.26 0.36
C ALA A 206 10.00 -14.19 -0.11
N ARG A 207 9.94 -15.45 0.37
CA ARG A 207 8.85 -16.38 0.07
C ARG A 207 7.51 -15.85 0.57
N THR A 208 7.49 -15.34 1.80
CA THR A 208 6.28 -14.78 2.42
C THR A 208 5.80 -13.57 1.65
N VAL A 209 6.69 -12.63 1.32
CA VAL A 209 6.37 -11.41 0.57
C VAL A 209 5.89 -11.73 -0.86
N VAL A 210 6.55 -12.66 -1.57
CA VAL A 210 6.14 -13.09 -2.92
C VAL A 210 4.78 -13.79 -2.88
N SER A 211 4.41 -14.44 -1.78
CA SER A 211 3.14 -15.17 -1.66
C SER A 211 1.90 -14.26 -1.73
N TYR A 212 2.04 -12.95 -1.53
CA TYR A 212 0.97 -11.97 -1.81
C TYR A 212 0.44 -12.12 -3.24
N TYR A 213 1.34 -12.21 -4.22
CA TYR A 213 0.97 -12.40 -5.63
C TYR A 213 0.41 -13.78 -5.93
N ARG A 214 0.91 -14.82 -5.24
CA ARG A 214 0.38 -16.18 -5.39
C ARG A 214 -1.05 -16.28 -4.85
N ALA A 215 -1.34 -15.54 -3.79
CA ALA A 215 -2.68 -15.48 -3.20
C ALA A 215 -3.72 -14.77 -4.08
N LEU A 216 -3.32 -14.00 -5.09
CA LEU A 216 -4.25 -13.40 -6.07
C LEU A 216 -5.03 -14.44 -6.87
N LEU A 217 -4.48 -15.65 -7.05
CA LEU A 217 -5.13 -16.74 -7.79
C LEU A 217 -6.10 -17.55 -6.92
N GLY A 218 -6.24 -17.20 -5.64
CA GLY A 218 -7.10 -17.92 -4.69
C GLY A 218 -8.31 -17.09 -4.22
N PRO A 219 -9.22 -17.70 -3.45
CA PRO A 219 -10.45 -17.04 -2.96
C PRO A 219 -10.17 -15.90 -1.97
N GLY A 220 -8.95 -15.78 -1.48
CA GLY A 220 -8.53 -14.70 -0.57
C GLY A 220 -8.51 -13.30 -1.20
N ILE A 221 -8.63 -13.17 -2.53
CA ILE A 221 -8.78 -11.90 -3.25
C ILE A 221 -10.18 -11.28 -3.12
N THR A 222 -11.20 -12.07 -2.80
CA THR A 222 -12.62 -11.67 -2.81
C THR A 222 -12.90 -10.31 -2.14
N PRO A 223 -12.29 -9.94 -0.99
CA PRO A 223 -12.53 -8.63 -0.39
C PRO A 223 -12.15 -7.44 -1.30
N ALA A 224 -11.12 -7.61 -2.15
CA ALA A 224 -10.69 -6.56 -3.08
C ALA A 224 -11.65 -6.35 -4.27
N LEU A 225 -12.64 -7.23 -4.44
CA LEU A 225 -13.64 -7.13 -5.48
C LEU A 225 -14.92 -6.41 -5.02
N ALA A 226 -14.98 -5.98 -3.76
CA ALA A 226 -16.09 -5.20 -3.23
C ALA A 226 -16.01 -3.74 -3.69
N GLU A 227 -17.16 -3.14 -4.01
CA GLU A 227 -17.28 -1.70 -4.27
C GLU A 227 -17.09 -0.95 -2.94
N PRO A 228 -16.33 0.16 -2.92
CA PRO A 228 -16.22 0.99 -1.73
C PRO A 228 -17.58 1.57 -1.31
N VAL A 229 -17.92 1.43 -0.04
CA VAL A 229 -19.14 1.98 0.58
C VAL A 229 -18.84 3.07 1.60
N HIS A 230 -17.57 3.29 1.92
CA HIS A 230 -17.08 4.35 2.79
C HIS A 230 -16.36 5.45 1.99
N PRO A 231 -16.22 6.68 2.56
CA PRO A 231 -15.45 7.76 1.94
C PRO A 231 -14.03 7.30 1.58
N LEU A 232 -13.65 7.49 0.32
CA LEU A 232 -12.37 7.03 -0.24
C LEU A 232 -11.75 8.12 -1.11
N LEU A 233 -10.51 8.53 -0.79
CA LEU A 233 -9.67 9.36 -1.65
C LEU A 233 -8.73 8.46 -2.46
N LEU A 234 -8.66 8.68 -3.76
CA LEU A 234 -7.76 7.98 -4.67
C LEU A 234 -6.73 8.96 -5.24
N LEU A 235 -5.43 8.68 -5.04
CA LEU A 235 -4.34 9.45 -5.63
C LEU A 235 -3.47 8.53 -6.50
N HIS A 236 -3.03 9.06 -7.67
CA HIS A 236 -2.23 8.26 -8.62
C HIS A 236 -1.21 9.15 -9.35
N GLY A 237 0.02 8.67 -9.51
CA GLY A 237 1.08 9.39 -10.21
C GLY A 237 0.85 9.46 -11.72
N ASP A 238 1.13 10.61 -12.34
CA ASP A 238 0.99 10.79 -13.79
C ASP A 238 2.02 10.01 -14.62
N ARG A 239 3.13 9.58 -13.98
CA ARG A 239 4.23 8.82 -14.56
C ARG A 239 4.30 7.37 -14.07
N ASP A 240 3.29 6.92 -13.33
CA ASP A 240 3.23 5.54 -12.82
C ASP A 240 3.30 4.54 -13.98
N ARG A 241 4.21 3.56 -13.84
CA ARG A 241 4.37 2.45 -14.79
C ARG A 241 4.14 1.07 -14.14
N CYS A 242 3.54 1.03 -12.98
CA CYS A 242 3.00 -0.18 -12.38
C CYS A 242 1.56 -0.40 -12.84
N LEU A 243 0.71 0.62 -12.65
CA LEU A 243 -0.64 0.66 -13.18
C LEU A 243 -0.74 1.75 -14.26
N GLU A 244 -1.33 1.39 -15.40
CA GLU A 244 -1.57 2.32 -16.49
C GLU A 244 -2.44 3.51 -16.02
N PRO A 245 -1.95 4.76 -16.12
CA PRO A 245 -2.67 5.93 -15.60
C PRO A 245 -4.08 6.11 -16.15
N GLY A 246 -4.35 5.55 -17.34
CA GLY A 246 -5.68 5.52 -17.93
C GLY A 246 -6.68 4.76 -17.07
N LEU A 247 -6.30 3.63 -16.48
CA LEU A 247 -7.15 2.83 -15.59
C LEU A 247 -7.43 3.57 -14.28
N ALA A 248 -6.41 4.23 -13.71
CA ALA A 248 -6.59 5.01 -12.49
C ALA A 248 -7.55 6.20 -12.69
N ARG A 249 -7.45 6.89 -13.85
CA ARG A 249 -8.40 7.97 -14.19
C ARG A 249 -9.82 7.45 -14.38
N LEU A 250 -10.00 6.26 -14.95
CA LEU A 250 -11.33 5.64 -15.07
C LEU A 250 -11.96 5.39 -13.70
N ALA A 251 -11.15 5.05 -12.71
CA ALA A 251 -11.59 4.87 -11.33
C ALA A 251 -11.78 6.18 -10.55
N GLY A 252 -11.60 7.35 -11.19
CA GLY A 252 -11.78 8.65 -10.55
C GLY A 252 -10.60 9.10 -9.67
N ALA A 253 -9.41 8.53 -9.87
CA ALA A 253 -8.23 8.94 -9.10
C ALA A 253 -7.79 10.36 -9.44
N THR A 254 -7.48 11.14 -8.41
CA THR A 254 -6.82 12.44 -8.53
C THR A 254 -5.38 12.23 -8.94
N THR A 255 -4.96 12.91 -10.02
CA THR A 255 -3.61 12.78 -10.56
C THR A 255 -2.61 13.62 -9.76
N VAL A 256 -1.54 12.99 -9.29
CA VAL A 256 -0.38 13.65 -8.67
C VAL A 256 0.67 13.91 -9.74
N GLY A 257 0.77 15.15 -10.22
CA GLY A 257 1.71 15.52 -11.28
C GLY A 257 3.17 15.45 -10.83
N GLY A 258 4.01 14.84 -11.69
CA GLY A 258 5.44 14.68 -11.45
C GLY A 258 5.83 13.49 -10.59
N ALA A 259 4.91 12.53 -10.38
CA ALA A 259 5.17 11.32 -9.61
C ALA A 259 4.98 10.05 -10.43
N GLY A 260 5.81 9.03 -10.16
CA GLY A 260 5.61 7.66 -10.59
C GLY A 260 4.71 6.90 -9.61
N HIS A 261 5.08 5.65 -9.34
CA HIS A 261 4.30 4.76 -8.48
C HIS A 261 4.36 5.14 -6.99
N PHE A 262 5.53 5.57 -6.51
CA PHE A 262 5.75 5.87 -5.09
C PHE A 262 5.43 7.34 -4.80
N VAL A 263 4.17 7.75 -5.06
CA VAL A 263 3.70 9.14 -4.99
C VAL A 263 4.00 9.80 -3.63
N GLN A 264 3.96 9.04 -2.53
CA GLN A 264 4.23 9.47 -1.16
C GLN A 264 5.70 9.82 -0.91
N LEU A 265 6.60 9.30 -1.74
CA LEU A 265 8.03 9.59 -1.68
C LEU A 265 8.44 10.66 -2.70
N GLU A 266 7.78 10.67 -3.87
CA GLU A 266 8.13 11.55 -4.98
C GLU A 266 7.49 12.94 -4.86
N GLN A 267 6.29 13.04 -4.29
CA GLN A 267 5.54 14.29 -4.13
C GLN A 267 4.86 14.35 -2.75
N PRO A 268 5.62 14.24 -1.64
CA PRO A 268 5.05 14.09 -0.30
C PRO A 268 4.17 15.26 0.12
N GLU A 269 4.51 16.50 -0.25
CA GLU A 269 3.73 17.70 0.09
C GLU A 269 2.37 17.69 -0.61
N LYS A 270 2.32 17.28 -1.88
CA LYS A 270 1.05 17.18 -2.63
C LYS A 270 0.16 16.09 -2.07
N VAL A 271 0.76 14.94 -1.71
CA VAL A 271 0.03 13.84 -1.07
C VAL A 271 -0.52 14.28 0.27
N ALA A 272 0.32 14.85 1.15
CA ALA A 272 -0.11 15.32 2.46
C ALA A 272 -1.21 16.39 2.36
N ALA A 273 -1.07 17.38 1.47
CA ALA A 273 -2.08 18.40 1.25
C ALA A 273 -3.43 17.82 0.79
N SER A 274 -3.40 16.85 -0.15
CA SER A 274 -4.61 16.17 -0.63
C SER A 274 -5.28 15.35 0.48
N VAL A 275 -4.48 14.64 1.28
CA VAL A 275 -4.97 13.86 2.42
C VAL A 275 -5.60 14.79 3.45
N LEU A 276 -4.91 15.84 3.88
CA LEU A 276 -5.42 16.80 4.89
C LEU A 276 -6.68 17.49 4.42
N SER A 277 -6.76 17.90 3.15
CA SER A 277 -7.98 18.46 2.57
C SER A 277 -9.16 17.48 2.57
N PHE A 278 -8.92 16.20 2.39
CA PHE A 278 -9.96 15.16 2.44
C PHE A 278 -10.38 14.83 3.88
N LEU A 279 -9.50 15.04 4.87
CA LEU A 279 -9.77 14.76 6.28
C LEU A 279 -10.43 15.93 7.01
N SER A 280 -10.33 17.13 6.47
CA SER A 280 -11.05 18.31 6.97
C SER A 280 -12.56 18.21 6.67
#